data_4698e4f1dcd3d57c533430b762c4e56e
#
_entry.id   4698e4f1dcd3d57c533430b762c4e56e
#
_cell.length_a   1.000
_cell.length_b   1.000
_cell.length_c   1.000
_cell.angle_alpha   90.00
_cell.angle_beta   90.00
_cell.angle_gamma   90.00
#
_symmetry.space_group_name_H-M   'P 1'
#
loop_
_entity.id
_entity.type
_entity.pdbx_description
1 polymer ?
#
loop_
_entity_poly.entity_id
_entity_poly.type
_entity_poly.pdbx_seq_one_letter_code
_entity_poly.pdbx_strand_id
1 'polypeptide(L)'
;MRKKLLGIALLASAVFACTPKNDIVNDNISFAEKQLAGLIAESEEGDTVRFPSTVKDGKVVFVPMRDWVSGFFAGTMWYMYELTGNEDYAVHARKQTEALRDLQYFTSHHDVGFMVYDSFGNGLRLKNIPGYDTVVVNTAKSLATRFRPNAGIIQSWDVVGGWQKERGWKCPVIIDNMMNLELLFRASEISGDPTFRNIAITHADKTLENHFRSDYSSYHVVDYDPETGAVRSRETAQGAGDESRWSRGQSWALYGYTATYRYTKEPRYLEQAKHIADFLVNEKNMPEDFVPLWDYDAVEYAKVTPAYEKYVNQRDASAGAIMASALYELWQYTKDSSYLKAADKIVTSLSAAPYRAELGTNGGFLLQHSVGSIPHGGSIDVPLNYADYYLLEALVRKRHIERGESPVE
;
A
#
# COMPACT_ATOMS: atom_id res chain seq x y z
N MET A 1 -45.33 -45.49 -58.42
CA MET A 1 -45.60 -44.35 -57.50
C MET A 1 -44.63 -44.42 -56.33
N ARG A 2 -43.55 -43.63 -56.34
CA ARG A 2 -42.56 -43.53 -55.21
C ARG A 2 -42.84 -42.27 -54.43
N LYS A 3 -43.22 -42.39 -53.15
CA LYS A 3 -43.37 -41.30 -52.21
C LYS A 3 -41.99 -40.87 -51.68
N LYS A 4 -41.61 -39.61 -51.91
CA LYS A 4 -40.46 -38.96 -51.29
C LYS A 4 -40.88 -38.46 -49.90
N LEU A 5 -40.21 -38.96 -48.84
CA LEU A 5 -40.29 -38.30 -47.52
C LEU A 5 -39.25 -37.17 -47.49
N LEU A 6 -39.74 -35.96 -47.20
CA LEU A 6 -38.91 -34.82 -46.82
C LEU A 6 -38.63 -34.88 -45.32
N GLY A 7 -37.38 -35.07 -44.93
CA GLY A 7 -36.97 -34.90 -43.56
C GLY A 7 -36.65 -33.44 -43.25
N ILE A 8 -37.37 -32.87 -42.30
CA ILE A 8 -37.07 -31.53 -41.77
C ILE A 8 -36.03 -31.71 -40.66
N ALA A 9 -34.83 -31.21 -40.87
CA ALA A 9 -33.81 -31.10 -39.83
C ALA A 9 -34.08 -29.84 -39.00
N LEU A 10 -34.49 -29.97 -37.74
CA LEU A 10 -34.47 -28.89 -36.76
C LEU A 10 -33.02 -28.60 -36.34
N LEU A 11 -32.49 -27.45 -36.73
CA LEU A 11 -31.28 -26.89 -36.14
C LEU A 11 -31.68 -26.28 -34.79
N ALA A 12 -31.29 -26.93 -33.70
CA ALA A 12 -31.32 -26.34 -32.35
C ALA A 12 -30.16 -25.37 -32.21
N SER A 13 -30.42 -24.06 -32.28
CA SER A 13 -29.45 -23.04 -31.95
C SER A 13 -29.27 -23.01 -30.45
N ALA A 14 -28.13 -23.55 -29.95
CA ALA A 14 -27.73 -23.37 -28.56
C ALA A 14 -27.35 -21.90 -28.34
N VAL A 15 -28.24 -21.16 -27.71
CA VAL A 15 -27.94 -19.83 -27.18
C VAL A 15 -27.08 -20.07 -25.94
N PHE A 16 -25.75 -19.91 -26.08
CA PHE A 16 -24.88 -19.77 -24.93
C PHE A 16 -25.24 -18.46 -24.24
N ALA A 17 -26.03 -18.53 -23.18
CA ALA A 17 -26.17 -17.42 -22.26
C ALA A 17 -24.79 -17.18 -21.63
N CYS A 18 -24.07 -16.16 -22.10
CA CYS A 18 -22.97 -15.58 -21.35
C CYS A 18 -23.57 -15.09 -20.03
N THR A 19 -23.35 -15.81 -18.93
CA THR A 19 -23.47 -15.23 -17.59
C THR A 19 -22.57 -14.00 -17.57
N PRO A 20 -23.07 -12.80 -17.21
CA PRO A 20 -22.23 -11.63 -17.11
C PRO A 20 -21.11 -11.97 -16.13
N LYS A 21 -19.86 -11.93 -16.60
CA LYS A 21 -18.68 -12.03 -15.76
C LYS A 21 -18.85 -10.91 -14.73
N ASN A 22 -18.95 -11.28 -13.45
CA ASN A 22 -19.11 -10.28 -12.39
C ASN A 22 -17.93 -9.33 -12.50
N ASP A 23 -18.18 -8.12 -13.00
CA ASP A 23 -17.14 -7.12 -13.22
C ASP A 23 -16.82 -6.47 -11.87
N ILE A 24 -15.89 -7.11 -11.15
CA ILE A 24 -15.52 -6.74 -9.79
C ILE A 24 -15.00 -5.30 -9.73
N VAL A 25 -14.36 -4.81 -10.79
CA VAL A 25 -13.82 -3.45 -10.84
C VAL A 25 -14.98 -2.46 -10.88
N ASN A 26 -15.94 -2.62 -11.80
CA ASN A 26 -17.08 -1.72 -11.90
C ASN A 26 -18.03 -1.81 -10.70
N ASP A 27 -18.18 -2.98 -10.07
CA ASP A 27 -18.95 -3.12 -8.82
C ASP A 27 -18.32 -2.29 -7.69
N ASN A 28 -16.99 -2.38 -7.51
CA ASN A 28 -16.28 -1.59 -6.51
C ASN A 28 -16.30 -0.08 -6.81
N ILE A 29 -16.17 0.33 -8.07
CA ILE A 29 -16.31 1.74 -8.45
C ILE A 29 -17.69 2.25 -8.05
N SER A 30 -18.75 1.55 -8.44
CA SER A 30 -20.14 1.95 -8.12
C SER A 30 -20.40 1.99 -6.61
N PHE A 31 -19.78 1.11 -5.85
CA PHE A 31 -19.82 1.13 -4.39
C PHE A 31 -19.05 2.33 -3.84
N ALA A 32 -17.81 2.55 -4.28
CA ALA A 32 -16.93 3.62 -3.80
C ALA A 32 -17.49 5.01 -4.04
N GLU A 33 -18.10 5.24 -5.22
CA GLU A 33 -18.78 6.52 -5.53
C GLU A 33 -19.83 6.89 -4.50
N LYS A 34 -20.62 5.91 -4.06
CA LYS A 34 -21.70 6.12 -3.06
C LYS A 34 -21.13 6.21 -1.64
N GLN A 35 -20.16 5.37 -1.33
CA GLN A 35 -19.61 5.24 0.01
C GLN A 35 -18.77 6.46 0.40
N LEU A 36 -17.91 6.95 -0.50
CA LEU A 36 -17.00 8.07 -0.21
C LEU A 36 -17.69 9.44 -0.18
N ALA A 37 -18.90 9.58 -0.72
CA ALA A 37 -19.57 10.88 -0.86
C ALA A 37 -19.74 11.63 0.48
N GLY A 38 -20.11 10.92 1.55
CA GLY A 38 -20.25 11.50 2.88
C GLY A 38 -18.89 11.90 3.48
N LEU A 39 -17.87 11.06 3.32
CA LEU A 39 -16.52 11.29 3.83
C LEU A 39 -15.85 12.48 3.11
N ILE A 40 -16.06 12.61 1.79
CA ILE A 40 -15.60 13.79 1.04
C ILE A 40 -16.23 15.06 1.60
N ALA A 41 -17.57 15.09 1.74
CA ALA A 41 -18.29 16.24 2.25
C ALA A 41 -17.80 16.62 3.68
N GLU A 42 -17.63 15.64 4.55
CA GLU A 42 -17.15 15.88 5.91
C GLU A 42 -15.69 16.37 5.93
N SER A 43 -14.84 15.85 5.05
CA SER A 43 -13.42 16.24 4.95
C SER A 43 -13.21 17.65 4.43
N GLU A 44 -14.20 18.24 3.78
CA GLU A 44 -14.09 19.53 3.10
C GLU A 44 -15.16 20.54 3.60
N GLU A 45 -15.65 20.35 4.80
CA GLU A 45 -16.68 21.22 5.39
C GLU A 45 -16.17 22.66 5.57
N GLY A 46 -16.86 23.62 4.96
CA GLY A 46 -16.47 25.02 4.93
C GLY A 46 -15.17 25.27 4.15
N ASP A 47 -14.31 26.15 4.68
CA ASP A 47 -13.01 26.49 4.10
C ASP A 47 -11.87 25.58 4.59
N THR A 48 -12.19 24.58 5.42
CA THR A 48 -11.18 23.71 6.06
C THR A 48 -11.05 22.41 5.31
N VAL A 49 -9.81 21.98 5.08
CA VAL A 49 -9.47 20.66 4.61
C VAL A 49 -9.02 19.80 5.79
N ARG A 50 -9.66 18.64 5.97
CA ARG A 50 -9.35 17.68 7.02
C ARG A 50 -8.91 16.36 6.42
N PHE A 51 -7.96 15.68 7.06
CA PHE A 51 -7.36 14.43 6.56
C PHE A 51 -7.96 13.24 7.32
N PRO A 52 -8.95 12.51 6.75
CA PRO A 52 -9.57 11.38 7.43
C PRO A 52 -8.58 10.20 7.50
N SER A 53 -8.53 9.55 8.64
CA SER A 53 -7.59 8.45 8.92
C SER A 53 -8.29 7.12 9.20
N THR A 54 -9.25 7.14 10.13
CA THR A 54 -9.94 5.96 10.65
C THR A 54 -11.28 6.34 11.28
N VAL A 55 -11.93 5.37 11.93
CA VAL A 55 -13.12 5.58 12.75
C VAL A 55 -12.83 5.16 14.20
N LYS A 56 -13.25 6.00 15.15
CA LYS A 56 -13.22 5.69 16.57
C LYS A 56 -14.57 6.07 17.21
N ASP A 57 -15.14 5.15 17.96
CA ASP A 57 -16.44 5.35 18.63
C ASP A 57 -17.55 5.82 17.66
N GLY A 58 -17.55 5.26 16.44
CA GLY A 58 -18.51 5.57 15.38
C GLY A 58 -18.30 6.93 14.69
N LYS A 59 -17.20 7.64 14.97
CA LYS A 59 -16.88 8.94 14.36
C LYS A 59 -15.61 8.88 13.55
N VAL A 60 -15.57 9.61 12.44
CA VAL A 60 -14.36 9.78 11.65
C VAL A 60 -13.29 10.51 12.47
N VAL A 61 -12.10 9.97 12.48
CA VAL A 61 -10.91 10.59 13.07
C VAL A 61 -10.13 11.29 11.97
N PHE A 62 -9.92 12.59 12.16
CA PHE A 62 -9.07 13.39 11.28
C PHE A 62 -7.71 13.61 11.95
N VAL A 63 -6.66 13.50 11.15
CA VAL A 63 -5.29 13.67 11.62
C VAL A 63 -4.71 15.03 11.17
N PRO A 64 -3.68 15.54 11.85
CA PRO A 64 -2.97 16.73 11.38
C PRO A 64 -2.23 16.46 10.07
N MET A 65 -1.95 17.50 9.30
CA MET A 65 -1.21 17.45 8.04
C MET A 65 0.10 16.67 8.13
N ARG A 66 0.79 16.71 9.27
CA ARG A 66 2.09 16.06 9.50
C ARG A 66 1.99 14.59 9.93
N ASP A 67 0.80 14.03 9.99
CA ASP A 67 0.62 12.60 10.21
C ASP A 67 0.97 11.83 8.93
N TRP A 68 1.61 10.69 9.08
CA TRP A 68 2.11 9.89 7.95
C TRP A 68 1.01 9.41 6.99
N VAL A 69 -0.23 9.33 7.46
CA VAL A 69 -1.37 8.90 6.64
C VAL A 69 -2.09 10.05 5.92
N SER A 70 -1.65 11.30 6.09
CA SER A 70 -2.38 12.47 5.58
C SER A 70 -2.51 12.51 4.05
N GLY A 71 -1.59 11.90 3.31
CA GLY A 71 -1.58 11.90 1.84
C GLY A 71 -2.55 10.92 1.18
N PHE A 72 -2.93 9.84 1.87
CA PHE A 72 -3.68 8.75 1.25
C PHE A 72 -5.08 9.13 0.78
N PHE A 73 -5.80 9.99 1.51
CA PHE A 73 -7.14 10.39 1.08
C PHE A 73 -7.12 11.21 -0.21
N ALA A 74 -6.14 12.11 -0.36
CA ALA A 74 -5.90 12.80 -1.63
C ALA A 74 -5.63 11.80 -2.77
N GLY A 75 -4.77 10.81 -2.51
CA GLY A 75 -4.47 9.72 -3.44
C GLY A 75 -5.68 8.87 -3.79
N THR A 76 -6.54 8.55 -2.80
CA THR A 76 -7.82 7.87 -3.00
C THR A 76 -8.70 8.62 -4.00
N MET A 77 -8.79 9.96 -3.90
CA MET A 77 -9.54 10.79 -4.85
C MET A 77 -8.90 10.78 -6.24
N TRP A 78 -7.57 10.78 -6.34
CA TRP A 78 -6.87 10.64 -7.62
C TRP A 78 -7.15 9.30 -8.30
N TYR A 79 -7.18 8.18 -7.55
CA TYR A 79 -7.57 6.89 -8.11
C TYR A 79 -9.05 6.82 -8.48
N MET A 80 -9.94 7.46 -7.72
CA MET A 80 -11.35 7.59 -8.13
C MET A 80 -11.49 8.36 -9.44
N TYR A 81 -10.72 9.44 -9.63
CA TYR A 81 -10.65 10.12 -10.92
C TYR A 81 -10.19 9.18 -12.04
N GLU A 82 -9.11 8.44 -11.85
CA GLU A 82 -8.57 7.51 -12.83
C GLU A 82 -9.54 6.36 -13.17
N LEU A 83 -10.27 5.88 -12.17
CA LEU A 83 -11.24 4.80 -12.33
C LEU A 83 -12.54 5.27 -13.00
N THR A 84 -12.99 6.50 -12.76
CA THR A 84 -14.29 6.98 -13.23
C THR A 84 -14.21 7.94 -14.42
N GLY A 85 -13.10 8.67 -14.56
CA GLY A 85 -13.00 9.81 -15.47
C GLY A 85 -13.82 11.03 -15.02
N ASN A 86 -14.43 10.99 -13.83
CA ASN A 86 -15.25 12.09 -13.33
C ASN A 86 -14.35 13.20 -12.75
N GLU A 87 -14.40 14.40 -13.36
CA GLU A 87 -13.60 15.56 -12.99
C GLU A 87 -13.86 16.06 -11.55
N ASP A 88 -15.02 15.80 -10.96
CA ASP A 88 -15.30 16.18 -9.58
C ASP A 88 -14.30 15.54 -8.62
N TYR A 89 -13.89 14.28 -8.85
CA TYR A 89 -12.84 13.63 -8.07
C TYR A 89 -11.49 14.30 -8.23
N ALA A 90 -11.15 14.79 -9.43
CA ALA A 90 -9.90 15.54 -9.62
C ALA A 90 -9.93 16.89 -8.91
N VAL A 91 -11.10 17.54 -8.79
CA VAL A 91 -11.26 18.78 -8.01
C VAL A 91 -11.02 18.50 -6.52
N HIS A 92 -11.67 17.46 -5.95
CA HIS A 92 -11.47 17.06 -4.55
C HIS A 92 -10.03 16.63 -4.28
N ALA A 93 -9.47 15.78 -5.16
CA ALA A 93 -8.08 15.33 -5.07
C ALA A 93 -7.11 16.51 -5.04
N ARG A 94 -7.29 17.49 -5.92
CA ARG A 94 -6.48 18.68 -5.96
C ARG A 94 -6.59 19.51 -4.68
N LYS A 95 -7.80 19.71 -4.16
CA LYS A 95 -8.04 20.48 -2.92
C LYS A 95 -7.34 19.83 -1.72
N GLN A 96 -7.47 18.51 -1.56
CA GLN A 96 -6.80 17.73 -0.54
C GLN A 96 -5.26 17.76 -0.70
N THR A 97 -4.78 17.58 -1.93
CA THR A 97 -3.34 17.60 -2.26
C THR A 97 -2.72 18.96 -1.94
N GLU A 98 -3.34 20.08 -2.36
CA GLU A 98 -2.80 21.42 -2.13
C GLU A 98 -2.67 21.77 -0.64
N ALA A 99 -3.55 21.25 0.20
CA ALA A 99 -3.49 21.42 1.64
C ALA A 99 -2.24 20.78 2.29
N LEU A 100 -1.56 19.86 1.57
CA LEU A 100 -0.33 19.18 2.01
C LEU A 100 0.95 19.85 1.48
N ARG A 101 0.86 20.96 0.75
CA ARG A 101 1.99 21.56 0.00
C ARG A 101 3.20 21.86 0.86
N ASP A 102 3.00 22.31 2.11
CA ASP A 102 4.10 22.65 3.02
C ASP A 102 4.92 21.44 3.49
N LEU A 103 4.39 20.23 3.33
CA LEU A 103 5.12 18.98 3.63
C LEU A 103 6.35 18.79 2.76
N GLN A 104 6.47 19.48 1.64
CA GLN A 104 7.69 19.47 0.81
C GLN A 104 8.96 19.85 1.59
N TYR A 105 8.82 20.53 2.73
CA TYR A 105 9.94 20.95 3.58
C TYR A 105 10.01 20.16 4.91
N PHE A 106 9.22 19.10 5.04
CA PHE A 106 9.15 18.32 6.27
C PHE A 106 10.27 17.27 6.33
N THR A 107 10.98 17.19 7.48
CA THR A 107 12.19 16.36 7.63
C THR A 107 12.20 15.47 8.87
N SER A 108 11.13 15.46 9.70
CA SER A 108 11.16 14.80 11.02
C SER A 108 11.01 13.27 10.98
N HIS A 109 10.47 12.71 9.90
CA HIS A 109 10.41 11.26 9.67
C HIS A 109 10.43 10.97 8.16
N HIS A 110 10.53 9.69 7.80
CA HIS A 110 10.73 9.28 6.41
C HIS A 110 9.45 9.25 5.55
N ASP A 111 8.28 9.30 6.18
CA ASP A 111 6.99 9.01 5.51
C ASP A 111 6.51 10.09 4.51
N VAL A 112 7.39 11.02 4.16
CA VAL A 112 7.07 12.07 3.17
C VAL A 112 6.74 11.50 1.78
N GLY A 113 7.15 10.28 1.47
CA GLY A 113 6.70 9.55 0.28
C GLY A 113 5.20 9.28 0.35
N PHE A 114 4.71 8.67 1.42
CA PHE A 114 3.28 8.45 1.64
C PHE A 114 2.46 9.73 1.67
N MET A 115 3.02 10.79 2.28
CA MET A 115 2.30 12.05 2.46
C MET A 115 2.22 12.86 1.15
N VAL A 116 3.31 12.91 0.39
CA VAL A 116 3.45 13.80 -0.76
C VAL A 116 3.40 13.05 -2.09
N TYR A 117 4.04 11.89 -2.21
CA TYR A 117 4.05 11.19 -3.50
C TYR A 117 2.70 10.56 -3.82
N ASP A 118 2.00 9.99 -2.83
CA ASP A 118 0.65 9.46 -3.02
C ASP A 118 -0.38 10.53 -3.35
N SER A 119 -0.11 11.80 -3.01
CA SER A 119 -0.95 12.95 -3.33
C SER A 119 -0.46 13.71 -4.57
N PHE A 120 0.64 14.45 -4.47
CA PHE A 120 1.20 15.24 -5.58
C PHE A 120 1.71 14.39 -6.73
N GLY A 121 2.30 13.21 -6.44
CA GLY A 121 2.78 12.28 -7.46
C GLY A 121 1.65 11.79 -8.36
N ASN A 122 0.52 11.38 -7.80
CA ASN A 122 -0.67 11.00 -8.56
C ASN A 122 -1.24 12.18 -9.36
N GLY A 123 -1.30 13.38 -8.77
CA GLY A 123 -1.75 14.58 -9.48
C GLY A 123 -0.82 14.97 -10.64
N LEU A 124 0.49 14.78 -10.47
CA LEU A 124 1.48 14.99 -11.54
C LEU A 124 1.30 13.96 -12.67
N ARG A 125 1.14 12.69 -12.32
CA ARG A 125 0.94 11.60 -13.29
C ARG A 125 -0.34 11.79 -14.11
N LEU A 126 -1.46 12.07 -13.45
CA LEU A 126 -2.78 12.05 -14.08
C LEU A 126 -3.15 13.37 -14.78
N LYS A 127 -2.69 14.50 -14.27
CA LYS A 127 -3.09 15.84 -14.75
C LYS A 127 -1.92 16.73 -15.12
N ASN A 128 -0.68 16.32 -14.85
CA ASN A 128 0.51 17.15 -15.06
C ASN A 128 0.34 18.59 -14.54
N ILE A 129 -0.14 18.71 -13.28
CA ILE A 129 -0.45 20.01 -12.68
C ILE A 129 0.83 20.82 -12.50
N PRO A 130 0.89 22.08 -13.01
CA PRO A 130 2.07 22.91 -12.89
C PRO A 130 2.54 23.12 -11.45
N GLY A 131 3.84 22.94 -11.20
CA GLY A 131 4.48 23.09 -9.89
C GLY A 131 4.42 21.85 -8.99
N TYR A 132 3.73 20.76 -9.37
CA TYR A 132 3.74 19.50 -8.63
C TYR A 132 5.10 18.79 -8.76
N ASP A 133 5.73 18.90 -9.91
CA ASP A 133 7.12 18.49 -10.14
C ASP A 133 8.09 19.13 -9.13
N THR A 134 7.95 20.44 -8.92
CA THR A 134 8.76 21.19 -7.95
C THR A 134 8.52 20.70 -6.52
N VAL A 135 7.28 20.42 -6.13
CA VAL A 135 6.94 19.87 -4.82
C VAL A 135 7.58 18.49 -4.62
N VAL A 136 7.49 17.61 -5.61
CA VAL A 136 8.10 16.26 -5.57
C VAL A 136 9.62 16.38 -5.40
N VAL A 137 10.30 17.24 -6.16
CA VAL A 137 11.76 17.44 -6.04
C VAL A 137 12.15 18.03 -4.69
N ASN A 138 11.41 19.01 -4.17
CA ASN A 138 11.69 19.58 -2.86
C ASN A 138 11.47 18.56 -1.73
N THR A 139 10.43 17.74 -1.82
CA THR A 139 10.18 16.65 -0.87
C THR A 139 11.32 15.62 -0.89
N ALA A 140 11.84 15.29 -2.07
CA ALA A 140 13.00 14.41 -2.19
C ALA A 140 14.26 15.01 -1.54
N LYS A 141 14.47 16.32 -1.65
CA LYS A 141 15.54 17.02 -0.91
C LYS A 141 15.34 16.89 0.61
N SER A 142 14.11 17.05 1.10
CA SER A 142 13.77 16.89 2.51
C SER A 142 14.03 15.46 2.99
N LEU A 143 13.61 14.45 2.24
CA LEU A 143 13.87 13.04 2.56
C LEU A 143 15.38 12.72 2.52
N ALA A 144 16.12 13.25 1.56
CA ALA A 144 17.55 13.06 1.43
C ALA A 144 18.36 13.57 2.64
N THR A 145 17.83 14.55 3.41
CA THR A 145 18.48 14.99 4.67
C THR A 145 18.56 13.89 5.72
N ARG A 146 17.71 12.86 5.60
CA ARG A 146 17.66 11.71 6.51
C ARG A 146 18.63 10.59 6.10
N PHE A 147 19.29 10.71 4.96
CA PHE A 147 20.28 9.74 4.52
C PHE A 147 21.53 9.79 5.42
N ARG A 148 21.99 8.61 5.83
CA ARG A 148 23.20 8.41 6.68
C ARG A 148 24.25 7.71 5.82
N PRO A 149 25.20 8.45 5.24
CA PRO A 149 26.12 7.90 4.23
C PRO A 149 26.95 6.72 4.73
N ASN A 150 27.42 6.76 5.98
CA ASN A 150 28.25 5.68 6.53
C ASN A 150 27.47 4.37 6.70
N ALA A 151 26.15 4.46 7.00
CA ALA A 151 25.28 3.31 7.11
C ALA A 151 24.60 2.95 5.77
N GLY A 152 24.57 3.87 4.80
CA GLY A 152 23.96 3.69 3.50
C GLY A 152 22.43 3.58 3.57
N ILE A 153 21.80 4.22 4.57
CA ILE A 153 20.34 4.10 4.82
C ILE A 153 19.69 5.47 5.03
N ILE A 154 18.38 5.51 4.82
CA ILE A 154 17.52 6.63 5.20
C ILE A 154 16.93 6.31 6.58
N GLN A 155 17.23 7.14 7.56
CA GLN A 155 16.72 6.97 8.93
C GLN A 155 15.21 7.20 8.99
N SER A 156 14.46 6.26 9.60
CA SER A 156 13.00 6.33 9.64
C SER A 156 12.49 7.37 10.64
N TRP A 157 12.94 7.30 11.88
CA TRP A 157 12.45 8.15 12.98
C TRP A 157 13.60 8.84 13.70
N ASP A 158 13.31 10.01 14.27
CA ASP A 158 14.21 10.66 15.20
C ASP A 158 14.12 9.97 16.58
N VAL A 159 15.26 9.82 17.24
CA VAL A 159 15.38 9.11 18.54
C VAL A 159 15.72 10.08 19.69
N VAL A 160 15.24 11.31 19.57
CA VAL A 160 15.53 12.38 20.55
C VAL A 160 14.64 12.31 21.80
N GLY A 161 13.52 11.59 21.74
CA GLY A 161 12.56 11.44 22.83
C GLY A 161 11.55 10.32 22.58
N GLY A 162 10.62 10.15 23.54
CA GLY A 162 9.52 9.18 23.41
C GLY A 162 9.97 7.73 23.41
N TRP A 163 9.09 6.84 22.99
CA TRP A 163 9.28 5.39 23.01
C TRP A 163 10.46 4.92 22.13
N GLN A 164 10.79 5.63 21.05
CA GLN A 164 11.94 5.30 20.21
C GLN A 164 13.27 5.43 20.99
N LYS A 165 13.39 6.47 21.83
CA LYS A 165 14.54 6.65 22.70
C LYS A 165 14.60 5.59 23.80
N GLU A 166 13.47 5.20 24.36
CA GLU A 166 13.36 4.16 25.39
C GLU A 166 13.82 2.79 24.87
N ARG A 167 13.70 2.51 23.58
CA ARG A 167 14.25 1.33 22.90
C ARG A 167 15.78 1.33 22.81
N GLY A 168 16.44 2.47 23.07
CA GLY A 168 17.90 2.60 22.97
C GLY A 168 18.44 2.61 21.55
N TRP A 169 17.57 2.82 20.56
CA TRP A 169 17.96 2.93 19.16
C TRP A 169 18.83 4.16 18.91
N LYS A 170 19.68 4.09 17.87
CA LYS A 170 20.47 5.22 17.38
C LYS A 170 20.02 5.69 16.01
N CYS A 171 19.79 4.76 15.10
CA CYS A 171 19.42 5.04 13.72
C CYS A 171 18.47 3.96 13.20
N PRO A 172 17.21 3.93 13.67
CA PRO A 172 16.25 2.91 13.28
C PRO A 172 15.78 3.11 11.85
N VAL A 173 15.66 1.99 11.14
CA VAL A 173 15.09 1.88 9.81
C VAL A 173 14.00 0.84 9.85
N ILE A 174 12.79 1.20 9.42
CA ILE A 174 11.70 0.25 9.26
C ILE A 174 11.55 -0.15 7.79
N ILE A 175 11.04 -1.35 7.57
CA ILE A 175 10.85 -1.91 6.20
C ILE A 175 9.94 -1.03 5.34
N ASP A 176 9.01 -0.30 5.96
CA ASP A 176 8.09 0.66 5.33
C ASP A 176 8.84 1.75 4.52
N ASN A 177 10.09 2.03 4.88
CA ASN A 177 10.91 3.02 4.18
C ASN A 177 11.12 2.69 2.69
N MET A 178 11.00 1.42 2.32
CA MET A 178 11.05 1.01 0.91
C MET A 178 9.96 1.68 0.06
N MET A 179 8.82 2.07 0.66
CA MET A 179 7.73 2.76 0.00
C MET A 179 8.07 4.22 -0.35
N ASN A 180 9.02 4.83 0.35
CA ASN A 180 9.42 6.22 0.11
C ASN A 180 10.48 6.36 -0.99
N LEU A 181 11.02 5.25 -1.52
CA LEU A 181 12.05 5.27 -2.56
C LEU A 181 11.50 5.73 -3.92
N GLU A 182 10.23 5.48 -4.19
CA GLU A 182 9.58 5.89 -5.42
C GLU A 182 9.64 7.42 -5.61
N LEU A 183 9.40 8.19 -4.54
CA LEU A 183 9.60 9.64 -4.52
C LEU A 183 11.00 10.05 -4.99
N LEU A 184 12.05 9.36 -4.50
CA LEU A 184 13.43 9.67 -4.85
C LEU A 184 13.75 9.32 -6.31
N PHE A 185 13.30 8.18 -6.79
CA PHE A 185 13.46 7.80 -8.19
C PHE A 185 12.79 8.82 -9.11
N ARG A 186 11.55 9.19 -8.81
CA ARG A 186 10.81 10.15 -9.61
C ARG A 186 11.42 11.54 -9.58
N ALA A 187 11.87 12.00 -8.42
CA ALA A 187 12.57 13.29 -8.30
C ALA A 187 13.87 13.32 -9.11
N SER A 188 14.61 12.20 -9.16
CA SER A 188 15.80 12.08 -10.02
C SER A 188 15.47 12.20 -11.50
N GLU A 189 14.38 11.56 -11.95
CA GLU A 189 13.92 11.67 -13.35
C GLU A 189 13.49 13.10 -13.70
N ILE A 190 12.76 13.78 -12.81
CA ILE A 190 12.26 15.13 -13.02
C ILE A 190 13.41 16.15 -13.06
N SER A 191 14.32 16.06 -12.09
CA SER A 191 15.40 17.06 -11.92
C SER A 191 16.65 16.78 -12.74
N GLY A 192 16.85 15.53 -13.17
CA GLY A 192 18.12 15.07 -13.75
C GLY A 192 19.25 14.90 -12.72
N ASP A 193 18.97 15.10 -11.41
CA ASP A 193 19.95 14.93 -10.34
C ASP A 193 20.06 13.45 -9.94
N PRO A 194 21.18 12.76 -10.19
CA PRO A 194 21.35 11.36 -9.85
C PRO A 194 21.45 11.08 -8.34
N THR A 195 21.62 12.10 -7.52
CA THR A 195 21.81 11.97 -6.07
C THR A 195 20.62 11.22 -5.45
N PHE A 196 19.39 11.58 -5.82
CA PHE A 196 18.18 10.95 -5.28
C PHE A 196 18.10 9.46 -5.65
N ARG A 197 18.34 9.12 -6.92
CA ARG A 197 18.41 7.73 -7.39
C ARG A 197 19.49 6.93 -6.66
N ASN A 198 20.67 7.52 -6.46
CA ASN A 198 21.78 6.85 -5.76
C ASN A 198 21.44 6.58 -4.29
N ILE A 199 20.81 7.52 -3.60
CA ILE A 199 20.32 7.33 -2.23
C ILE A 199 19.31 6.17 -2.18
N ALA A 200 18.33 6.15 -3.09
CA ALA A 200 17.32 5.10 -3.14
C ALA A 200 17.94 3.71 -3.38
N ILE A 201 18.85 3.59 -4.35
CA ILE A 201 19.56 2.34 -4.64
C ILE A 201 20.38 1.89 -3.44
N THR A 202 21.17 2.80 -2.83
CA THR A 202 22.00 2.46 -1.67
C THR A 202 21.16 1.97 -0.50
N HIS A 203 20.02 2.64 -0.24
CA HIS A 203 19.09 2.23 0.81
C HIS A 203 18.48 0.85 0.52
N ALA A 204 18.02 0.62 -0.72
CA ALA A 204 17.45 -0.67 -1.12
C ALA A 204 18.45 -1.82 -0.98
N ASP A 205 19.72 -1.61 -1.38
CA ASP A 205 20.79 -2.59 -1.23
C ASP A 205 21.07 -2.91 0.25
N LYS A 206 21.10 -1.88 1.13
CA LYS A 206 21.29 -2.08 2.56
C LYS A 206 20.10 -2.76 3.23
N THR A 207 18.90 -2.47 2.77
CA THR A 207 17.69 -3.16 3.22
C THR A 207 17.70 -4.62 2.79
N LEU A 208 18.11 -4.92 1.56
CA LEU A 208 18.26 -6.29 1.05
C LEU A 208 19.28 -7.08 1.89
N GLU A 209 20.39 -6.47 2.24
CA GLU A 209 21.44 -7.09 3.04
C GLU A 209 21.01 -7.41 4.47
N ASN A 210 20.23 -6.54 5.11
CA ASN A 210 20.08 -6.55 6.56
C ASN A 210 18.66 -6.82 7.09
N HIS A 211 17.60 -6.59 6.30
CA HIS A 211 16.21 -6.66 6.77
C HIS A 211 15.53 -8.01 6.54
N PHE A 212 16.19 -8.97 5.89
CA PHE A 212 15.55 -10.24 5.56
C PHE A 212 16.17 -11.42 6.30
N ARG A 213 15.30 -12.36 6.68
CA ARG A 213 15.67 -13.68 7.19
C ARG A 213 15.97 -14.63 6.02
N SER A 214 16.46 -15.81 6.33
CA SER A 214 16.78 -16.83 5.33
C SER A 214 15.56 -17.36 4.56
N ASP A 215 14.35 -17.16 5.10
CA ASP A 215 13.08 -17.49 4.45
C ASP A 215 12.50 -16.31 3.65
N TYR A 216 13.25 -15.22 3.51
CA TYR A 216 12.87 -13.96 2.86
C TYR A 216 11.77 -13.15 3.57
N SER A 217 11.34 -13.54 4.76
CA SER A 217 10.53 -12.66 5.60
C SER A 217 11.35 -11.49 6.13
N SER A 218 10.72 -10.31 6.27
CA SER A 218 11.43 -9.12 6.74
C SER A 218 11.30 -8.92 8.24
N TYR A 219 12.36 -8.41 8.86
CA TYR A 219 12.28 -7.72 10.14
C TYR A 219 11.55 -6.40 9.96
N HIS A 220 10.82 -5.94 10.99
CA HIS A 220 10.18 -4.64 10.94
C HIS A 220 11.22 -3.51 11.08
N VAL A 221 12.05 -3.57 12.12
CA VAL A 221 13.04 -2.54 12.47
C VAL A 221 14.44 -3.14 12.43
N VAL A 222 15.37 -2.44 11.78
CA VAL A 222 16.80 -2.66 11.93
C VAL A 222 17.42 -1.37 12.44
N ASP A 223 18.08 -1.43 13.60
CA ASP A 223 18.81 -0.28 14.14
C ASP A 223 20.28 -0.33 13.73
N TYR A 224 20.79 0.79 13.29
CA TYR A 224 22.15 0.94 12.81
C TYR A 224 22.97 1.86 13.72
N ASP A 225 24.26 1.65 13.73
CA ASP A 225 25.20 2.66 14.21
C ASP A 225 25.47 3.65 13.07
N PRO A 226 25.10 4.92 13.22
CA PRO A 226 25.22 5.90 12.12
C PRO A 226 26.69 6.25 11.77
N GLU A 227 27.64 5.97 12.65
CA GLU A 227 29.06 6.26 12.42
C GLU A 227 29.75 5.14 11.65
N THR A 228 29.44 3.88 12.00
CA THR A 228 30.13 2.70 11.44
C THR A 228 29.32 1.98 10.38
N GLY A 229 28.00 2.20 10.33
CA GLY A 229 27.06 1.48 9.48
C GLY A 229 26.74 0.05 9.97
N ALA A 230 27.25 -0.36 11.13
CA ALA A 230 26.99 -1.69 11.67
C ALA A 230 25.55 -1.85 12.14
N VAL A 231 24.95 -3.02 11.90
CA VAL A 231 23.67 -3.40 12.50
C VAL A 231 23.86 -3.59 14.00
N ARG A 232 23.03 -2.91 14.80
CA ARG A 232 23.01 -2.99 16.26
C ARG A 232 21.98 -3.98 16.78
N SER A 233 20.77 -3.94 16.20
CA SER A 233 19.70 -4.87 16.57
C SER A 233 18.73 -5.04 15.40
N ARG A 234 17.93 -6.12 15.49
CA ARG A 234 16.75 -6.37 14.66
C ARG A 234 15.57 -6.56 15.60
N GLU A 235 14.52 -5.78 15.40
CA GLU A 235 13.43 -5.66 16.36
C GLU A 235 12.10 -5.44 15.65
N THR A 236 11.04 -5.30 16.44
CA THR A 236 9.73 -4.84 15.95
C THR A 236 9.20 -3.66 16.76
N ALA A 237 8.38 -2.83 16.13
CA ALA A 237 7.54 -1.84 16.79
C ALA A 237 6.06 -2.19 16.67
N GLN A 238 5.65 -2.79 15.55
CA GLN A 238 4.24 -3.05 15.23
C GLN A 238 3.90 -4.54 15.12
N GLY A 239 4.89 -5.43 15.01
CA GLY A 239 4.71 -6.88 15.00
C GLY A 239 4.54 -7.48 16.39
N ALA A 240 4.23 -8.76 16.45
CA ALA A 240 3.98 -9.50 17.68
C ALA A 240 5.25 -9.71 18.53
N GLY A 241 6.42 -9.71 17.92
CA GLY A 241 7.72 -9.82 18.57
C GLY A 241 8.85 -9.64 17.56
N ASP A 242 10.09 -9.53 18.06
CA ASP A 242 11.24 -9.15 17.23
C ASP A 242 11.51 -10.15 16.08
N GLU A 243 11.22 -11.42 16.30
CA GLU A 243 11.34 -12.47 15.28
C GLU A 243 10.03 -12.78 14.57
N SER A 244 8.94 -12.05 14.86
CA SER A 244 7.65 -12.27 14.19
C SER A 244 7.62 -11.70 12.77
N ARG A 245 6.65 -12.17 12.00
CA ARG A 245 6.45 -11.77 10.61
C ARG A 245 5.20 -10.89 10.48
N TRP A 246 5.36 -9.62 10.86
CA TRP A 246 4.31 -8.62 10.77
C TRP A 246 3.85 -8.46 9.32
N SER A 247 2.57 -8.72 9.03
CA SER A 247 2.08 -8.92 7.68
C SER A 247 2.15 -7.67 6.80
N ARG A 248 1.83 -6.50 7.35
CA ARG A 248 1.90 -5.26 6.57
C ARG A 248 3.34 -4.91 6.21
N GLY A 249 4.31 -5.22 7.07
CA GLY A 249 5.73 -5.06 6.74
C GLY A 249 6.18 -5.94 5.60
N GLN A 250 5.69 -7.20 5.53
CA GLN A 250 5.97 -8.08 4.38
C GLN A 250 5.37 -7.49 3.10
N SER A 251 4.16 -6.93 3.17
CA SER A 251 3.50 -6.31 2.02
C SER A 251 4.23 -5.05 1.55
N TRP A 252 4.72 -4.21 2.48
CA TRP A 252 5.58 -3.06 2.15
C TRP A 252 6.87 -3.47 1.46
N ALA A 253 7.52 -4.53 1.96
CA ALA A 253 8.73 -5.08 1.34
C ALA A 253 8.48 -5.52 -0.10
N LEU A 254 7.40 -6.29 -0.33
CA LEU A 254 7.03 -6.75 -1.66
C LEU A 254 6.80 -5.57 -2.62
N TYR A 255 5.99 -4.59 -2.21
CA TYR A 255 5.70 -3.42 -3.02
C TYR A 255 6.97 -2.62 -3.32
N GLY A 256 7.76 -2.30 -2.27
CA GLY A 256 8.94 -1.47 -2.39
C GLY A 256 10.02 -2.07 -3.30
N TYR A 257 10.27 -3.39 -3.24
CA TYR A 257 11.22 -4.04 -4.16
C TYR A 257 10.67 -4.14 -5.58
N THR A 258 9.38 -4.36 -5.76
CA THR A 258 8.74 -4.34 -7.08
C THR A 258 8.86 -2.95 -7.72
N ALA A 259 8.56 -1.89 -6.97
CA ALA A 259 8.73 -0.51 -7.42
C ALA A 259 10.21 -0.17 -7.68
N THR A 260 11.15 -0.61 -6.82
CA THR A 260 12.59 -0.41 -7.04
C THR A 260 13.04 -1.06 -8.35
N TYR A 261 12.55 -2.26 -8.67
CA TYR A 261 12.80 -2.88 -9.97
C TYR A 261 12.18 -2.07 -11.12
N ARG A 262 10.99 -1.52 -10.96
CA ARG A 262 10.35 -0.66 -11.98
C ARG A 262 11.29 0.45 -12.45
N TYR A 263 11.92 1.14 -11.52
CA TYR A 263 12.79 2.28 -11.81
C TYR A 263 14.23 1.91 -12.19
N THR A 264 14.75 0.79 -11.69
CA THR A 264 16.16 0.44 -11.87
C THR A 264 16.40 -0.57 -12.97
N LYS A 265 15.47 -1.49 -13.19
CA LYS A 265 15.60 -2.71 -14.01
C LYS A 265 16.74 -3.63 -13.55
N GLU A 266 17.22 -3.46 -12.32
CA GLU A 266 18.29 -4.29 -11.75
C GLU A 266 17.74 -5.65 -11.32
N PRO A 267 18.24 -6.78 -11.88
CA PRO A 267 17.67 -8.11 -11.65
C PRO A 267 17.58 -8.49 -10.16
N ARG A 268 18.52 -8.04 -9.32
CA ARG A 268 18.53 -8.37 -7.88
C ARG A 268 17.26 -7.92 -7.16
N TYR A 269 16.65 -6.82 -7.56
CA TYR A 269 15.41 -6.33 -6.93
C TYR A 269 14.18 -7.12 -7.40
N LEU A 270 14.17 -7.57 -8.67
CA LEU A 270 13.13 -8.48 -9.15
C LEU A 270 13.21 -9.84 -8.44
N GLU A 271 14.41 -10.40 -8.30
CA GLU A 271 14.59 -11.65 -7.57
C GLU A 271 14.18 -11.52 -6.11
N GLN A 272 14.53 -10.41 -5.44
CA GLN A 272 14.06 -10.17 -4.06
C GLN A 272 12.55 -10.05 -3.98
N ALA A 273 11.91 -9.31 -4.89
CA ALA A 273 10.45 -9.21 -4.95
C ALA A 273 9.77 -10.56 -5.17
N LYS A 274 10.34 -11.43 -6.02
CA LYS A 274 9.87 -12.81 -6.23
C LYS A 274 9.99 -13.64 -4.96
N HIS A 275 11.14 -13.61 -4.29
CA HIS A 275 11.34 -14.34 -3.04
C HIS A 275 10.32 -13.94 -1.96
N ILE A 276 10.07 -12.63 -1.82
CA ILE A 276 9.05 -12.13 -0.88
C ILE A 276 7.64 -12.57 -1.31
N ALA A 277 7.32 -12.49 -2.60
CA ALA A 277 6.04 -12.94 -3.12
C ALA A 277 5.82 -14.44 -2.91
N ASP A 278 6.84 -15.25 -3.19
CA ASP A 278 6.80 -16.71 -2.97
C ASP A 278 6.62 -17.05 -1.49
N PHE A 279 7.31 -16.33 -0.59
CA PHE A 279 7.09 -16.44 0.84
C PHE A 279 5.61 -16.16 1.18
N LEU A 280 5.06 -15.02 0.73
CA LEU A 280 3.70 -14.60 1.06
C LEU A 280 2.62 -15.53 0.49
N VAL A 281 2.76 -15.94 -0.76
CA VAL A 281 1.78 -16.81 -1.43
C VAL A 281 1.75 -18.22 -0.83
N ASN A 282 2.88 -18.68 -0.28
CA ASN A 282 3.02 -20.00 0.32
C ASN A 282 3.04 -19.98 1.87
N GLU A 283 2.78 -18.81 2.50
CA GLU A 283 2.80 -18.69 3.97
C GLU A 283 1.74 -19.60 4.60
N LYS A 284 2.20 -20.54 5.44
CA LYS A 284 1.34 -21.57 6.06
C LYS A 284 0.22 -21.00 6.93
N ASN A 285 0.42 -19.81 7.49
CA ASN A 285 -0.56 -19.11 8.31
C ASN A 285 -1.37 -18.08 7.50
N MET A 286 -1.22 -18.07 6.16
CA MET A 286 -2.06 -17.27 5.28
C MET A 286 -3.48 -17.85 5.30
N PRO A 287 -4.50 -17.07 5.65
CA PRO A 287 -5.88 -17.53 5.60
C PRO A 287 -6.34 -17.88 4.20
N GLU A 288 -7.36 -18.75 4.09
CA GLU A 288 -7.87 -19.23 2.80
C GLU A 288 -8.34 -18.10 1.87
N ASP A 289 -8.85 -17.01 2.43
CA ASP A 289 -9.31 -15.82 1.69
C ASP A 289 -8.17 -14.87 1.24
N PHE A 290 -6.93 -15.19 1.60
CA PHE A 290 -5.72 -14.40 1.31
C PHE A 290 -5.72 -12.97 1.89
N VAL A 291 -6.60 -12.65 2.83
CA VAL A 291 -6.47 -11.44 3.64
C VAL A 291 -5.64 -11.79 4.87
N PRO A 292 -4.44 -11.22 5.05
CA PRO A 292 -3.50 -11.66 6.07
C PRO A 292 -4.04 -11.50 7.49
N LEU A 293 -3.52 -12.29 8.42
CA LEU A 293 -3.50 -11.94 9.84
C LEU A 293 -2.64 -10.70 10.02
N TRP A 294 -2.85 -9.94 11.10
CA TRP A 294 -2.00 -8.78 11.42
C TRP A 294 -0.51 -9.13 11.58
N ASP A 295 -0.26 -10.36 12.05
CA ASP A 295 1.07 -10.96 12.15
C ASP A 295 0.92 -12.48 11.93
N TYR A 296 1.76 -13.04 11.09
CA TYR A 296 1.68 -14.48 10.76
C TYR A 296 2.05 -15.37 11.95
N ASP A 297 2.76 -14.83 12.93
CA ASP A 297 3.18 -15.54 14.14
C ASP A 297 2.33 -15.18 15.38
N ALA A 298 1.20 -14.50 15.20
CA ALA A 298 0.33 -14.04 16.29
C ALA A 298 -0.03 -15.15 17.27
N VAL A 299 -0.32 -16.37 16.78
CA VAL A 299 -0.65 -17.54 17.61
C VAL A 299 0.53 -17.96 18.49
N GLU A 300 1.75 -17.96 17.94
CA GLU A 300 2.94 -18.36 18.70
C GLU A 300 3.29 -17.31 19.77
N TYR A 301 3.21 -16.03 19.42
CA TYR A 301 3.50 -14.95 20.36
C TYR A 301 2.43 -14.75 21.43
N ALA A 302 1.18 -15.14 21.18
CA ALA A 302 0.13 -15.16 22.22
C ALA A 302 0.45 -16.12 23.37
N LYS A 303 1.23 -17.19 23.13
CA LYS A 303 1.67 -18.13 24.20
C LYS A 303 2.61 -17.47 25.22
N VAL A 304 3.37 -16.46 24.81
CA VAL A 304 4.35 -15.74 25.65
C VAL A 304 3.90 -14.31 25.99
N THR A 305 2.94 -13.79 25.28
CA THR A 305 2.31 -12.48 25.49
C THR A 305 0.79 -12.64 25.55
N PRO A 306 0.22 -13.02 26.71
CA PRO A 306 -1.21 -13.33 26.83
C PRO A 306 -2.16 -12.21 26.38
N ALA A 307 -1.70 -10.94 26.40
CA ALA A 307 -2.46 -9.81 25.90
C ALA A 307 -2.82 -9.91 24.41
N TYR A 308 -2.10 -10.74 23.64
CA TYR A 308 -2.35 -10.98 22.21
C TYR A 308 -3.33 -12.11 21.93
N GLU A 309 -3.73 -12.90 22.94
CA GLU A 309 -4.65 -14.06 22.76
C GLU A 309 -5.95 -13.65 22.01
N LYS A 310 -6.52 -12.50 22.34
CA LYS A 310 -7.73 -11.99 21.71
C LYS A 310 -7.54 -11.53 20.26
N TYR A 311 -6.29 -11.42 19.78
CA TYR A 311 -5.94 -10.92 18.46
C TYR A 311 -5.33 -11.99 17.53
N VAL A 312 -5.26 -13.25 17.93
CA VAL A 312 -4.62 -14.31 17.14
C VAL A 312 -5.24 -14.52 15.77
N ASN A 313 -6.52 -14.17 15.61
CA ASN A 313 -7.24 -14.26 14.34
C ASN A 313 -7.54 -12.90 13.72
N GLN A 314 -6.97 -11.81 14.27
CA GLN A 314 -7.23 -10.48 13.75
C GLN A 314 -6.68 -10.33 12.33
N ARG A 315 -7.54 -9.92 11.40
CA ARG A 315 -7.18 -9.66 10.00
C ARG A 315 -6.62 -8.25 9.83
N ASP A 316 -5.77 -8.08 8.82
CA ASP A 316 -5.33 -6.77 8.36
C ASP A 316 -5.66 -6.59 6.88
N ALA A 317 -6.83 -6.01 6.58
CA ALA A 317 -7.27 -5.72 5.22
C ALA A 317 -6.29 -4.78 4.50
N SER A 318 -5.60 -3.88 5.23
CA SER A 318 -4.62 -2.98 4.64
C SER A 318 -3.41 -3.74 4.10
N ALA A 319 -2.90 -4.73 4.84
CA ALA A 319 -1.82 -5.58 4.35
C ALA A 319 -2.23 -6.37 3.09
N GLY A 320 -3.47 -6.85 3.05
CA GLY A 320 -4.03 -7.51 1.86
C GLY A 320 -4.10 -6.58 0.66
N ALA A 321 -4.60 -5.37 0.81
CA ALA A 321 -4.71 -4.38 -0.28
C ALA A 321 -3.34 -4.02 -0.87
N ILE A 322 -2.34 -3.75 -0.03
CA ILE A 322 -0.96 -3.47 -0.43
C ILE A 322 -0.36 -4.67 -1.18
N MET A 323 -0.54 -5.87 -0.63
CA MET A 323 -0.04 -7.12 -1.25
C MET A 323 -0.67 -7.34 -2.62
N ALA A 324 -1.98 -7.16 -2.79
CA ALA A 324 -2.67 -7.32 -4.06
C ALA A 324 -2.14 -6.35 -5.12
N SER A 325 -1.97 -5.08 -4.75
CA SER A 325 -1.44 -4.06 -5.65
C SER A 325 -0.02 -4.42 -6.11
N ALA A 326 0.85 -4.80 -5.19
CA ALA A 326 2.23 -5.21 -5.51
C ALA A 326 2.28 -6.47 -6.39
N LEU A 327 1.44 -7.47 -6.14
CA LEU A 327 1.39 -8.71 -6.91
C LEU A 327 0.93 -8.49 -8.36
N TYR A 328 -0.03 -7.58 -8.60
CA TYR A 328 -0.43 -7.23 -9.97
C TYR A 328 0.74 -6.62 -10.75
N GLU A 329 1.51 -5.75 -10.13
CA GLU A 329 2.69 -5.19 -10.77
C GLU A 329 3.77 -6.24 -10.99
N LEU A 330 4.09 -7.06 -9.97
CA LEU A 330 5.10 -8.10 -10.08
C LEU A 330 4.76 -9.12 -11.19
N TRP A 331 3.47 -9.46 -11.33
CA TRP A 331 3.00 -10.31 -12.44
C TRP A 331 3.37 -9.73 -13.81
N GLN A 332 3.33 -8.42 -13.98
CA GLN A 332 3.71 -7.78 -15.25
C GLN A 332 5.12 -8.17 -15.69
N TYR A 333 6.04 -8.30 -14.76
CA TYR A 333 7.44 -8.60 -15.04
C TYR A 333 7.73 -10.10 -15.15
N THR A 334 7.05 -10.91 -14.36
CA THR A 334 7.32 -12.34 -14.23
C THR A 334 6.42 -13.20 -15.10
N LYS A 335 5.20 -12.75 -15.36
CA LYS A 335 4.10 -13.54 -15.96
C LYS A 335 3.76 -14.81 -15.17
N ASP A 336 4.18 -14.89 -13.92
CA ASP A 336 3.82 -16.00 -13.04
C ASP A 336 2.34 -15.90 -12.63
N SER A 337 1.56 -16.90 -13.07
CA SER A 337 0.11 -16.93 -12.84
C SER A 337 -0.27 -17.11 -11.38
N SER A 338 0.65 -17.55 -10.51
CA SER A 338 0.39 -17.68 -9.07
C SER A 338 0.20 -16.30 -8.42
N TYR A 339 1.00 -15.31 -8.80
CA TYR A 339 0.90 -13.93 -8.31
C TYR A 339 -0.41 -13.27 -8.75
N LEU A 340 -0.79 -13.46 -10.02
CA LEU A 340 -2.08 -12.94 -10.53
C LEU A 340 -3.26 -13.56 -9.79
N LYS A 341 -3.25 -14.88 -9.59
CA LYS A 341 -4.31 -15.60 -8.86
C LYS A 341 -4.41 -15.16 -7.40
N ALA A 342 -3.27 -14.96 -6.74
CA ALA A 342 -3.25 -14.46 -5.36
C ALA A 342 -3.81 -13.04 -5.28
N ALA A 343 -3.40 -12.13 -6.17
CA ALA A 343 -3.94 -10.77 -6.24
C ALA A 343 -5.45 -10.76 -6.51
N ASP A 344 -5.92 -11.56 -7.48
CA ASP A 344 -7.35 -11.70 -7.78
C ASP A 344 -8.15 -12.26 -6.59
N LYS A 345 -7.58 -13.19 -5.86
CA LYS A 345 -8.21 -13.77 -4.66
C LYS A 345 -8.35 -12.73 -3.57
N ILE A 346 -7.29 -11.96 -3.29
CA ILE A 346 -7.31 -10.89 -2.30
C ILE A 346 -8.35 -9.83 -2.67
N VAL A 347 -8.31 -9.32 -3.91
CA VAL A 347 -9.27 -8.30 -4.37
C VAL A 347 -10.70 -8.82 -4.28
N THR A 348 -10.94 -10.09 -4.65
CA THR A 348 -12.26 -10.71 -4.51
C THR A 348 -12.73 -10.74 -3.06
N SER A 349 -11.86 -11.11 -2.14
CA SER A 349 -12.17 -11.14 -0.71
C SER A 349 -12.43 -9.76 -0.14
N LEU A 350 -11.57 -8.78 -0.45
CA LEU A 350 -11.73 -7.40 -0.02
C LEU A 350 -12.97 -6.70 -0.61
N SER A 351 -13.46 -7.18 -1.75
CA SER A 351 -14.65 -6.64 -2.42
C SER A 351 -15.98 -7.17 -1.89
N ALA A 352 -15.96 -7.98 -0.85
CA ALA A 352 -17.15 -8.61 -0.25
C ALA A 352 -17.11 -8.54 1.28
N ALA A 353 -18.24 -8.88 1.92
CA ALA A 353 -18.25 -9.07 3.37
C ALA A 353 -17.27 -10.22 3.74
N PRO A 354 -16.58 -10.12 4.89
CA PRO A 354 -16.75 -9.09 5.91
C PRO A 354 -15.93 -7.80 5.66
N TYR A 355 -15.06 -7.75 4.65
CA TYR A 355 -14.07 -6.68 4.50
C TYR A 355 -14.64 -5.42 3.86
N ARG A 356 -15.47 -5.53 2.83
CA ARG A 356 -16.16 -4.37 2.26
C ARG A 356 -17.25 -3.91 3.22
N ALA A 357 -17.25 -2.63 3.55
CA ALA A 357 -18.27 -2.02 4.41
C ALA A 357 -19.68 -2.16 3.83
N GLU A 358 -20.69 -2.14 4.70
CA GLU A 358 -22.05 -1.90 4.26
C GLU A 358 -22.21 -0.43 3.84
N LEU A 359 -22.99 -0.20 2.77
CA LEU A 359 -23.16 1.15 2.23
C LEU A 359 -23.76 2.10 3.29
N GLY A 360 -23.11 3.26 3.44
CA GLY A 360 -23.50 4.29 4.40
C GLY A 360 -23.03 4.04 5.83
N THR A 361 -22.22 3.02 6.07
CA THR A 361 -21.59 2.74 7.36
C THR A 361 -20.09 3.06 7.35
N ASN A 362 -19.37 2.65 8.40
CA ASN A 362 -17.90 2.69 8.47
C ASN A 362 -17.28 4.09 8.26
N GLY A 363 -18.04 5.17 8.58
CA GLY A 363 -17.56 6.54 8.39
C GLY A 363 -17.28 6.93 6.94
N GLY A 364 -17.80 6.16 5.97
CA GLY A 364 -17.56 6.37 4.54
C GLY A 364 -16.31 5.70 3.98
N PHE A 365 -15.49 5.02 4.80
CA PHE A 365 -14.38 4.21 4.32
C PHE A 365 -14.86 2.94 3.62
N LEU A 366 -14.07 2.44 2.65
CA LEU A 366 -14.44 1.28 1.84
C LEU A 366 -14.24 -0.03 2.55
N LEU A 367 -13.10 -0.19 3.25
CA LEU A 367 -12.67 -1.42 3.90
C LEU A 367 -12.80 -1.36 5.42
N GLN A 368 -13.09 -2.50 6.01
CA GLN A 368 -13.08 -2.77 7.44
C GLN A 368 -11.95 -3.75 7.79
N HIS A 369 -11.79 -4.04 9.08
CA HIS A 369 -10.89 -5.08 9.58
C HIS A 369 -9.42 -4.86 9.23
N SER A 370 -8.95 -3.62 9.35
CA SER A 370 -7.54 -3.29 9.28
C SER A 370 -6.93 -3.11 10.68
N VAL A 371 -5.60 -3.17 10.75
CA VAL A 371 -4.84 -3.03 12.01
C VAL A 371 -3.75 -1.98 11.84
N GLY A 372 -3.81 -0.91 12.62
CA GLY A 372 -2.70 0.05 12.73
C GLY A 372 -1.53 -0.53 13.50
N SER A 373 -1.69 -0.72 14.82
CA SER A 373 -0.67 -1.34 15.66
C SER A 373 -1.26 -1.94 16.93
N ILE A 374 -1.20 -3.25 17.05
CA ILE A 374 -1.64 -3.97 18.26
C ILE A 374 -0.70 -3.69 19.45
N PRO A 375 0.64 -3.71 19.32
CA PRO A 375 1.52 -3.41 20.43
C PRO A 375 1.31 -2.01 21.04
N HIS A 376 0.94 -1.02 20.23
CA HIS A 376 0.64 0.33 20.70
C HIS A 376 -0.85 0.55 21.07
N GLY A 377 -1.71 -0.46 20.91
CA GLY A 377 -3.14 -0.36 21.19
C GLY A 377 -3.89 0.62 20.28
N GLY A 378 -3.35 0.89 19.09
CA GLY A 378 -3.88 1.90 18.17
C GLY A 378 -4.51 1.31 16.90
N SER A 379 -5.73 1.76 16.56
CA SER A 379 -6.42 1.44 15.30
C SER A 379 -6.50 -0.06 15.05
N ILE A 380 -7.17 -0.80 15.94
CA ILE A 380 -7.34 -2.24 15.87
C ILE A 380 -8.75 -2.56 15.41
N ASP A 381 -8.87 -3.37 14.35
CA ASP A 381 -10.15 -3.80 13.78
C ASP A 381 -11.04 -2.62 13.31
N VAL A 382 -10.45 -1.69 12.59
CA VAL A 382 -11.07 -0.45 12.13
C VAL A 382 -10.76 -0.20 10.66
N PRO A 383 -11.50 0.72 9.97
CA PRO A 383 -11.07 1.21 8.66
C PRO A 383 -9.76 1.99 8.76
N LEU A 384 -8.94 1.92 7.70
CA LEU A 384 -7.73 2.72 7.57
C LEU A 384 -7.68 3.31 6.15
N ASN A 385 -7.41 4.60 6.04
CA ASN A 385 -7.43 5.31 4.76
C ASN A 385 -6.46 4.74 3.71
N TYR A 386 -5.32 4.20 4.15
CA TYR A 386 -4.37 3.55 3.25
C TYR A 386 -4.84 2.16 2.76
N ALA A 387 -5.73 1.49 3.49
CA ALA A 387 -6.36 0.27 2.99
C ALA A 387 -7.23 0.57 1.75
N ASP A 388 -8.01 1.64 1.81
CA ASP A 388 -8.84 2.11 0.69
C ASP A 388 -7.98 2.56 -0.50
N TYR A 389 -6.90 3.31 -0.23
CA TYR A 389 -5.96 3.77 -1.24
C TYR A 389 -5.38 2.59 -2.04
N TYR A 390 -4.81 1.60 -1.36
CA TYR A 390 -4.20 0.45 -2.04
C TYR A 390 -5.22 -0.51 -2.66
N LEU A 391 -6.45 -0.58 -2.13
CA LEU A 391 -7.53 -1.28 -2.83
C LEU A 391 -7.83 -0.64 -4.19
N LEU A 392 -8.00 0.69 -4.23
CA LEU A 392 -8.28 1.40 -5.47
C LEU A 392 -7.12 1.31 -6.45
N GLU A 393 -5.88 1.40 -5.97
CA GLU A 393 -4.70 1.16 -6.81
C GLU A 393 -4.71 -0.25 -7.40
N ALA A 394 -5.00 -1.27 -6.58
CA ALA A 394 -5.11 -2.64 -7.06
C ALA A 394 -6.21 -2.80 -8.13
N LEU A 395 -7.34 -2.11 -7.99
CA LEU A 395 -8.42 -2.09 -8.98
C LEU A 395 -8.00 -1.39 -10.29
N VAL A 396 -7.23 -0.30 -10.22
CA VAL A 396 -6.63 0.34 -11.40
C VAL A 396 -5.73 -0.64 -12.13
N ARG A 397 -4.78 -1.28 -11.40
CA ARG A 397 -3.85 -2.26 -11.95
C ARG A 397 -4.57 -3.46 -12.57
N LYS A 398 -5.59 -3.98 -11.88
CA LYS A 398 -6.43 -5.06 -12.40
C LYS A 398 -7.14 -4.67 -13.69
N ARG A 399 -7.73 -3.49 -13.76
CA ARG A 399 -8.41 -2.98 -14.95
C ARG A 399 -7.47 -2.85 -16.15
N HIS A 400 -6.26 -2.35 -15.94
CA HIS A 400 -5.23 -2.27 -16.98
C HIS A 400 -4.87 -3.67 -17.50
N ILE A 401 -4.64 -4.63 -16.60
CA ILE A 401 -4.38 -6.03 -16.98
C ILE A 401 -5.53 -6.63 -17.81
N GLU A 402 -6.79 -6.41 -17.40
CA GLU A 402 -7.97 -6.90 -18.11
C GLU A 402 -8.14 -6.29 -19.51
N ARG A 403 -7.61 -5.08 -19.72
CA ARG A 403 -7.55 -4.40 -21.03
C ARG A 403 -6.32 -4.75 -21.84
N GLY A 404 -5.41 -5.56 -21.31
CA GLY A 404 -4.12 -5.89 -21.95
C GLY A 404 -3.11 -4.74 -21.90
N GLU A 405 -3.31 -3.78 -21.01
CA GLU A 405 -2.43 -2.65 -20.75
C GLU A 405 -1.41 -2.99 -19.66
N SER A 406 -0.37 -2.16 -19.52
CA SER A 406 0.55 -2.25 -18.39
C SER A 406 -0.18 -1.88 -17.09
N PRO A 407 -0.07 -2.67 -15.99
CA PRO A 407 -0.68 -2.32 -14.70
C PRO A 407 -0.09 -1.07 -14.06
N VAL A 408 1.11 -0.67 -14.47
CA VAL A 408 1.77 0.58 -14.08
C VAL A 408 2.32 1.27 -15.31
N GLU A 409 2.21 2.57 -15.36
CA GLU A 409 2.74 3.41 -16.43
C GLU A 409 4.24 3.71 -16.24
#